data_1098cda150e088ced7726cdd9705a8e4
#
_entry.id   1098cda150e088ced7726cdd9705a8e4
#
_cell.length_a   1.000
_cell.length_b   1.000
_cell.length_c   1.000
_cell.angle_alpha   90.00
_cell.angle_beta   90.00
_cell.angle_gamma   90.00
#
_symmetry.space_group_name_H-M   'P 1'
#
loop_
_entity.id
_entity.type
_entity.pdbx_description
1 polymer ?
#
loop_
_entity_poly.entity_id
_entity_poly.type
_entity_poly.pdbx_seq_one_letter_code
_entity_poly.pdbx_strand_id
1 'polypeptide(L)'
;GVVAGIAAVGVPQRALAAATAAPRLAGAPAVLSDTRIELAIGESLANFTGRTRPAITVNGSLPAPILRWREGQTVDLFVRNTLERHPTSIHWHGILLPANMDGVPGLSFNGIGPGETYHYHFQLKQSGTYWYHSHSMFQEQAGLYGALIIDPAEPAPYHHDREHVIMLSDWTDMDPGALFRRMKKLAEHDNYYKRTLPDFLRDAKRDGWSAALSDRGMWGRMRMTPTDISDINAHTYTYLMNGTAPAGNWTGLFRSGEKVLLRFINGGSMTYFDVRIPGLKMTVVAADGQYIHPVSIDEFRIAPAETYDVLVEPTGQDAFTIFCQDMGRTGYAAGTLAVRYGLQAPIPARDPRPLLTMSDMGHDMGGGGHGGHDMAAMKSTEGSCGASMGHGAHGGGAASKVPKHPASERNNPLVDMQSSATEPKLDDPGIGLRDNGRQVLTYGAMRSLFEDPDGREPSREIELHLTGHMEKFSWSFDGVPFASAEPLRLNYGERMRIVLVNDTMMQHPIHLHGVWSDLENAQGEFQVRKHTIDMPPGTRRSYRVRADALGRWAYHCHLLYHMEAGMMREVRIEE
;
A
#
# COMPACT_ATOMS: atom_id res chain seq x y z
N GLY A 1 -62.51 -49.62 -40.31
CA GLY A 1 -62.06 -48.58 -39.43
C GLY A 1 -60.78 -49.04 -38.76
N VAL A 2 -59.65 -48.48 -39.18
CA VAL A 2 -58.29 -48.74 -38.61
C VAL A 2 -57.99 -47.62 -37.64
N VAL A 3 -57.84 -47.94 -36.37
CA VAL A 3 -57.38 -47.01 -35.35
C VAL A 3 -55.85 -47.12 -35.27
N ALA A 4 -55.15 -46.08 -35.68
CA ALA A 4 -53.67 -45.98 -35.55
C ALA A 4 -53.35 -45.44 -34.16
N GLY A 5 -52.62 -46.22 -33.34
CA GLY A 5 -52.11 -45.83 -32.07
C GLY A 5 -50.84 -45.01 -32.27
N ILE A 6 -50.81 -43.81 -31.71
CA ILE A 6 -49.58 -42.95 -31.64
C ILE A 6 -48.77 -43.36 -30.39
N ALA A 7 -47.65 -44.00 -30.61
CA ALA A 7 -46.65 -44.24 -29.53
C ALA A 7 -45.99 -42.95 -29.18
N ALA A 8 -46.18 -42.48 -27.95
CA ALA A 8 -45.42 -41.35 -27.39
C ALA A 8 -43.95 -41.78 -27.10
N VAL A 9 -43.03 -41.28 -27.90
CA VAL A 9 -41.57 -41.40 -27.61
C VAL A 9 -41.25 -40.45 -26.47
N GLY A 10 -41.02 -41.01 -25.29
CA GLY A 10 -40.52 -40.26 -24.13
C GLY A 10 -39.11 -39.72 -24.39
N VAL A 11 -39.00 -38.41 -24.52
CA VAL A 11 -37.70 -37.70 -24.52
C VAL A 11 -37.17 -37.77 -23.09
N PRO A 12 -35.97 -38.29 -22.86
CA PRO A 12 -35.39 -38.25 -21.51
C PRO A 12 -35.18 -36.79 -21.11
N GLN A 13 -35.89 -36.33 -20.09
CA GLN A 13 -35.55 -35.08 -19.40
C GLN A 13 -34.14 -35.23 -18.84
N ARG A 14 -33.18 -34.61 -19.53
CA ARG A 14 -31.88 -34.30 -18.93
C ARG A 14 -32.19 -33.40 -17.73
N ALA A 15 -31.98 -33.94 -16.53
CA ALA A 15 -31.90 -33.13 -15.33
C ALA A 15 -30.84 -32.04 -15.57
N LEU A 16 -31.28 -30.79 -15.75
CA LEU A 16 -30.39 -29.65 -15.58
C LEU A 16 -29.88 -29.77 -14.14
N ALA A 17 -28.61 -30.13 -14.00
CA ALA A 17 -27.91 -29.93 -12.75
C ALA A 17 -28.06 -28.43 -12.42
N ALA A 18 -28.81 -28.13 -11.37
CA ALA A 18 -28.88 -26.80 -10.83
C ALA A 18 -27.44 -26.41 -10.52
N ALA A 19 -26.90 -25.47 -11.29
CA ALA A 19 -25.66 -24.82 -10.91
C ALA A 19 -25.90 -24.24 -9.51
N THR A 20 -25.24 -24.80 -8.50
CA THR A 20 -25.34 -24.31 -7.14
C THR A 20 -24.84 -22.88 -7.19
N ALA A 21 -25.74 -21.91 -7.00
CA ALA A 21 -25.37 -20.51 -6.95
C ALA A 21 -24.28 -20.34 -5.89
N ALA A 22 -23.22 -19.59 -6.23
CA ALA A 22 -22.14 -19.32 -5.28
C ALA A 22 -22.74 -18.75 -3.97
N PRO A 23 -22.21 -19.16 -2.81
CA PRO A 23 -22.74 -18.73 -1.52
C PRO A 23 -22.62 -17.20 -1.38
N ARG A 24 -23.59 -16.59 -0.69
CA ARG A 24 -23.49 -15.17 -0.30
C ARG A 24 -22.44 -15.03 0.80
N LEU A 25 -21.86 -13.81 0.91
CA LEU A 25 -20.93 -13.50 1.99
C LEU A 25 -21.57 -13.85 3.36
N ALA A 26 -20.77 -14.47 4.21
CA ALA A 26 -21.05 -14.56 5.64
C ALA A 26 -21.18 -13.16 6.25
N GLY A 27 -21.71 -13.06 7.46
CA GLY A 27 -21.75 -11.79 8.22
C GLY A 27 -20.36 -11.24 8.56
N ALA A 28 -20.24 -10.50 9.67
CA ALA A 28 -18.95 -9.99 10.14
C ALA A 28 -17.90 -11.11 10.23
N PRO A 29 -16.63 -10.83 9.88
CA PRO A 29 -15.58 -11.85 9.87
C PRO A 29 -15.39 -12.44 11.27
N ALA A 30 -15.27 -13.78 11.32
CA ALA A 30 -15.01 -14.49 12.58
C ALA A 30 -13.58 -14.22 13.05
N VAL A 31 -13.34 -14.30 14.35
CA VAL A 31 -12.00 -14.34 14.93
C VAL A 31 -11.61 -15.80 15.14
N LEU A 32 -10.50 -16.23 14.56
CA LEU A 32 -9.94 -17.58 14.69
C LEU A 32 -8.65 -17.51 15.50
N SER A 33 -8.59 -18.27 16.60
CA SER A 33 -7.47 -18.20 17.56
C SER A 33 -6.80 -19.57 17.83
N ASP A 34 -7.34 -20.65 17.25
CA ASP A 34 -6.69 -21.96 17.35
C ASP A 34 -5.35 -21.94 16.62
N THR A 35 -4.38 -22.68 17.13
CA THR A 35 -3.07 -22.82 16.47
C THR A 35 -3.11 -23.75 15.26
N ARG A 36 -4.15 -24.61 15.16
CA ARG A 36 -4.43 -25.44 14.01
C ARG A 36 -5.74 -25.00 13.36
N ILE A 37 -5.67 -24.42 12.16
CA ILE A 37 -6.81 -23.83 11.45
C ILE A 37 -6.89 -24.36 10.02
N GLU A 38 -8.11 -24.60 9.56
CA GLU A 38 -8.41 -24.87 8.17
C GLU A 38 -9.05 -23.62 7.52
N LEU A 39 -8.46 -23.18 6.42
CA LEU A 39 -8.93 -22.04 5.63
C LEU A 39 -9.31 -22.52 4.22
N ALA A 40 -10.52 -22.22 3.79
CA ALA A 40 -10.99 -22.53 2.44
C ALA A 40 -11.06 -21.24 1.61
N ILE A 41 -10.26 -21.18 0.55
CA ILE A 41 -10.33 -20.09 -0.44
C ILE A 41 -11.30 -20.49 -1.52
N GLY A 42 -12.32 -19.65 -1.78
CA GLY A 42 -13.36 -19.95 -2.76
C GLY A 42 -14.08 -18.69 -3.22
N GLU A 43 -15.00 -18.87 -4.16
CA GLU A 43 -15.87 -17.79 -4.63
C GLU A 43 -17.09 -17.60 -3.73
N SER A 44 -17.45 -16.34 -3.50
CA SER A 44 -18.69 -15.92 -2.84
C SER A 44 -19.31 -14.75 -3.60
N LEU A 45 -20.61 -14.51 -3.39
CA LEU A 45 -21.29 -13.36 -3.98
C LEU A 45 -21.27 -12.17 -3.03
N ALA A 46 -20.69 -11.06 -3.47
CA ALA A 46 -20.65 -9.79 -2.76
C ALA A 46 -21.56 -8.75 -3.42
N ASN A 47 -22.12 -7.84 -2.61
CA ASN A 47 -22.90 -6.71 -3.09
C ASN A 47 -22.68 -5.48 -2.21
N PHE A 48 -21.86 -4.55 -2.69
CA PHE A 48 -21.55 -3.28 -2.00
C PHE A 48 -22.18 -2.06 -2.70
N THR A 49 -22.60 -2.22 -3.96
CA THR A 49 -23.01 -1.13 -4.84
C THR A 49 -24.47 -1.23 -5.29
N GLY A 50 -25.19 -2.26 -4.86
CA GLY A 50 -26.49 -2.68 -5.40
C GLY A 50 -26.35 -3.70 -6.54
N ARG A 51 -25.12 -4.03 -6.95
CA ARG A 51 -24.83 -5.06 -7.97
C ARG A 51 -24.11 -6.25 -7.33
N THR A 52 -24.64 -7.43 -7.53
CA THR A 52 -23.99 -8.67 -7.07
C THR A 52 -22.84 -9.03 -7.99
N ARG A 53 -21.65 -9.29 -7.41
CA ARG A 53 -20.44 -9.67 -8.11
C ARG A 53 -19.76 -10.85 -7.43
N PRO A 54 -19.02 -11.69 -8.16
CA PRO A 54 -18.17 -12.70 -7.54
C PRO A 54 -17.02 -12.02 -6.79
N ALA A 55 -16.72 -12.55 -5.61
CA ALA A 55 -15.57 -12.20 -4.80
C ALA A 55 -14.78 -13.46 -4.46
N ILE A 56 -13.47 -13.34 -4.28
CA ILE A 56 -12.64 -14.42 -3.76
C ILE A 56 -12.50 -14.22 -2.26
N THR A 57 -12.89 -15.23 -1.50
CA THR A 57 -13.05 -15.12 -0.06
C THR A 57 -12.33 -16.26 0.67
N VAL A 58 -12.04 -16.05 1.95
CA VAL A 58 -11.61 -17.12 2.85
C VAL A 58 -12.79 -17.44 3.78
N ASN A 59 -13.17 -18.72 3.84
CA ASN A 59 -14.30 -19.20 4.63
C ASN A 59 -15.61 -18.42 4.35
N GLY A 60 -15.78 -17.91 3.13
CA GLY A 60 -16.98 -17.20 2.69
C GLY A 60 -17.14 -15.78 3.24
N SER A 61 -16.15 -15.19 3.88
CA SER A 61 -16.21 -13.82 4.40
C SER A 61 -15.30 -12.84 3.65
N LEU A 62 -15.69 -11.57 3.60
CA LEU A 62 -14.94 -10.45 3.07
C LEU A 62 -15.15 -9.22 4.00
N PRO A 63 -14.10 -8.72 4.69
CA PRO A 63 -12.76 -9.30 4.78
C PRO A 63 -12.77 -10.73 5.27
N ALA A 64 -11.69 -11.45 5.01
CA ALA A 64 -11.46 -12.79 5.50
C ALA A 64 -11.43 -12.83 7.05
N PRO A 65 -11.52 -14.01 7.70
CA PRO A 65 -11.48 -14.12 9.15
C PRO A 65 -10.28 -13.39 9.76
N ILE A 66 -10.46 -12.79 10.92
CA ILE A 66 -9.37 -12.25 11.72
C ILE A 66 -8.64 -13.41 12.35
N LEU A 67 -7.35 -13.56 12.04
CA LEU A 67 -6.48 -14.53 12.70
C LEU A 67 -5.84 -13.87 13.92
N ARG A 68 -5.96 -14.49 15.08
CA ARG A 68 -5.42 -13.92 16.32
C ARG A 68 -4.68 -14.96 17.14
N TRP A 69 -3.40 -14.69 17.36
CA TRP A 69 -2.51 -15.57 18.10
C TRP A 69 -1.66 -14.79 19.08
N ARG A 70 -0.80 -15.49 19.80
CA ARG A 70 0.18 -14.91 20.71
C ARG A 70 1.60 -15.16 20.18
N GLU A 71 2.45 -14.18 20.36
CA GLU A 71 3.89 -14.29 20.10
C GLU A 71 4.50 -15.54 20.76
N GLY A 72 5.38 -16.23 20.05
CA GLY A 72 5.99 -17.49 20.48
C GLY A 72 5.20 -18.74 20.08
N GLN A 73 3.91 -18.64 19.75
CA GLN A 73 3.14 -19.80 19.28
C GLN A 73 3.63 -20.27 17.91
N THR A 74 3.49 -21.57 17.67
CA THR A 74 3.65 -22.18 16.34
C THR A 74 2.27 -22.47 15.80
N VAL A 75 2.04 -22.10 14.54
CA VAL A 75 0.76 -22.27 13.87
C VAL A 75 0.83 -23.26 12.73
N ASP A 76 -0.26 -24.01 12.55
CA ASP A 76 -0.50 -24.97 11.49
C ASP A 76 -1.76 -24.55 10.71
N LEU A 77 -1.57 -24.02 9.50
CA LEU A 77 -2.67 -23.52 8.69
C LEU A 77 -2.81 -24.38 7.44
N PHE A 78 -3.93 -25.06 7.32
CA PHE A 78 -4.27 -25.87 6.17
C PHE A 78 -5.13 -25.04 5.21
N VAL A 79 -4.52 -24.48 4.20
CA VAL A 79 -5.17 -23.60 3.22
C VAL A 79 -5.58 -24.43 2.01
N ARG A 80 -6.89 -24.62 1.85
CA ARG A 80 -7.46 -25.36 0.73
C ARG A 80 -7.94 -24.39 -0.36
N ASN A 81 -7.51 -24.64 -1.58
CA ASN A 81 -8.04 -23.97 -2.76
C ASN A 81 -9.30 -24.68 -3.28
N THR A 82 -10.45 -24.02 -3.19
CA THR A 82 -11.72 -24.51 -3.73
C THR A 82 -12.13 -23.79 -5.01
N LEU A 83 -11.26 -22.91 -5.57
CA LEU A 83 -11.48 -22.31 -6.88
C LEU A 83 -11.36 -23.37 -7.96
N GLU A 84 -12.25 -23.35 -8.96
CA GLU A 84 -12.31 -24.39 -9.98
C GLU A 84 -11.18 -24.32 -11.00
N ARG A 85 -10.63 -23.11 -11.27
CA ARG A 85 -9.79 -22.86 -12.46
C ARG A 85 -8.48 -22.17 -12.17
N HIS A 86 -8.30 -21.57 -11.00
CA HIS A 86 -7.18 -20.71 -10.72
C HIS A 86 -6.38 -21.19 -9.51
N PRO A 87 -5.04 -21.19 -9.59
CA PRO A 87 -4.23 -21.32 -8.40
C PRO A 87 -4.44 -20.12 -7.48
N THR A 88 -4.11 -20.30 -6.22
CA THR A 88 -4.19 -19.25 -5.20
C THR A 88 -2.99 -19.30 -4.27
N SER A 89 -2.89 -18.33 -3.38
CA SER A 89 -1.86 -18.24 -2.35
C SER A 89 -2.34 -17.39 -1.19
N ILE A 90 -1.68 -17.53 -0.05
CA ILE A 90 -1.76 -16.55 1.04
C ILE A 90 -0.33 -16.11 1.37
N HIS A 91 -0.10 -14.81 1.29
CA HIS A 91 1.06 -14.13 1.84
C HIS A 91 0.72 -13.57 3.23
N TRP A 92 1.63 -13.76 4.19
CA TRP A 92 1.53 -13.29 5.57
C TRP A 92 2.31 -11.99 5.71
N HIS A 93 1.65 -10.88 5.41
CA HIS A 93 2.29 -9.59 5.23
C HIS A 93 2.95 -9.08 6.52
N GLY A 94 4.26 -8.81 6.44
CA GLY A 94 5.05 -8.29 7.55
C GLY A 94 5.49 -9.34 8.57
N ILE A 95 5.25 -10.64 8.34
CA ILE A 95 5.62 -11.72 9.25
C ILE A 95 6.98 -12.31 8.91
N LEU A 96 7.82 -12.47 9.93
CA LEU A 96 9.10 -13.16 9.84
C LEU A 96 8.89 -14.68 9.89
N LEU A 97 9.10 -15.34 8.75
CA LEU A 97 8.82 -16.76 8.58
C LEU A 97 9.82 -17.40 7.58
N PRO A 98 9.88 -18.74 7.46
CA PRO A 98 10.68 -19.40 6.42
C PRO A 98 10.19 -19.04 5.01
N ALA A 99 11.10 -18.88 4.05
CA ALA A 99 10.78 -18.41 2.70
C ALA A 99 9.74 -19.27 1.96
N ASN A 100 9.72 -20.59 2.19
CA ASN A 100 8.71 -21.48 1.61
C ASN A 100 7.30 -21.28 2.22
N MET A 101 7.18 -20.53 3.32
CA MET A 101 5.92 -20.18 3.98
C MET A 101 5.46 -18.75 3.65
N ASP A 102 6.24 -17.99 2.85
CA ASP A 102 5.95 -16.62 2.49
C ASP A 102 4.72 -16.46 1.56
N GLY A 103 4.43 -17.50 0.78
CA GLY A 103 3.22 -17.58 -0.02
C GLY A 103 3.24 -16.82 -1.34
N VAL A 104 4.42 -16.48 -1.87
CA VAL A 104 4.57 -15.82 -3.19
C VAL A 104 4.86 -16.86 -4.27
N PRO A 105 3.89 -17.11 -5.19
CA PRO A 105 4.08 -18.09 -6.26
C PRO A 105 5.26 -17.74 -7.18
N GLY A 106 6.04 -18.75 -7.55
CA GLY A 106 7.19 -18.61 -8.47
C GLY A 106 8.50 -18.19 -7.80
N LEU A 107 8.50 -17.86 -6.51
CA LEU A 107 9.72 -17.65 -5.72
C LEU A 107 10.10 -18.90 -4.92
N SER A 108 9.68 -18.99 -3.67
CA SER A 108 9.97 -20.15 -2.80
C SER A 108 8.77 -21.09 -2.63
N PHE A 109 7.73 -20.92 -3.42
CA PHE A 109 6.44 -21.57 -3.33
C PHE A 109 5.78 -21.65 -4.73
N ASN A 110 5.07 -22.73 -5.02
CA ASN A 110 4.50 -22.96 -6.35
C ASN A 110 3.04 -22.48 -6.50
N GLY A 111 2.44 -21.95 -5.43
CA GLY A 111 1.01 -21.70 -5.35
C GLY A 111 0.23 -22.94 -4.92
N ILE A 112 -1.07 -22.77 -4.70
CA ILE A 112 -2.01 -23.82 -4.32
C ILE A 112 -2.93 -24.06 -5.51
N GLY A 113 -2.79 -25.20 -6.19
CA GLY A 113 -3.62 -25.57 -7.33
C GLY A 113 -5.08 -25.82 -6.96
N PRO A 114 -6.02 -25.81 -7.94
CA PRO A 114 -7.43 -26.14 -7.70
C PRO A 114 -7.60 -27.50 -7.01
N GLY A 115 -8.34 -27.52 -5.90
CA GLY A 115 -8.57 -28.73 -5.10
C GLY A 115 -7.44 -29.11 -4.14
N GLU A 116 -6.27 -28.48 -4.25
CA GLU A 116 -5.12 -28.73 -3.38
C GLU A 116 -5.24 -28.04 -2.03
N THR A 117 -4.49 -28.56 -1.06
CA THR A 117 -4.31 -27.98 0.26
C THR A 117 -2.83 -27.77 0.52
N TYR A 118 -2.44 -26.56 0.92
CA TYR A 118 -1.08 -26.26 1.36
C TYR A 118 -1.02 -26.13 2.87
N HIS A 119 -0.01 -26.69 3.50
CA HIS A 119 0.21 -26.63 4.93
C HIS A 119 1.27 -25.56 5.24
N TYR A 120 0.83 -24.43 5.75
CA TYR A 120 1.71 -23.42 6.32
C TYR A 120 2.02 -23.79 7.77
N HIS A 121 3.30 -23.85 8.11
CA HIS A 121 3.79 -24.17 9.45
C HIS A 121 4.93 -23.24 9.83
N PHE A 122 4.71 -22.36 10.80
CA PHE A 122 5.74 -21.41 11.24
C PHE A 122 5.49 -20.94 12.68
N GLN A 123 6.58 -20.50 13.33
CA GLN A 123 6.53 -19.87 14.64
C GLN A 123 6.37 -18.35 14.49
N LEU A 124 5.52 -17.77 15.32
CA LEU A 124 5.30 -16.33 15.43
C LEU A 124 6.40 -15.71 16.29
N LYS A 125 7.30 -14.94 15.67
CA LYS A 125 8.49 -14.37 16.31
C LYS A 125 8.32 -12.91 16.72
N GLN A 126 7.11 -12.36 16.58
CA GLN A 126 6.81 -10.94 16.74
C GLN A 126 5.37 -10.73 17.14
N SER A 127 5.07 -9.64 17.82
CA SER A 127 3.71 -9.19 18.11
C SER A 127 3.32 -7.98 17.26
N GLY A 128 2.04 -7.65 17.23
CA GLY A 128 1.52 -6.45 16.58
C GLY A 128 0.31 -6.69 15.68
N THR A 129 -0.01 -5.66 14.92
CA THR A 129 -1.09 -5.64 13.93
C THR A 129 -0.51 -5.85 12.55
N TYR A 130 -0.96 -6.89 11.88
CA TYR A 130 -0.55 -7.32 10.54
C TYR A 130 -1.79 -7.69 9.73
N TRP A 131 -1.58 -8.23 8.53
CA TRP A 131 -2.64 -8.72 7.68
C TRP A 131 -2.15 -9.84 6.76
N TYR A 132 -3.05 -10.48 6.04
CA TYR A 132 -2.73 -11.48 5.05
C TYR A 132 -3.58 -11.28 3.80
N HIS A 133 -3.02 -11.62 2.66
CA HIS A 133 -3.70 -11.44 1.36
C HIS A 133 -3.17 -12.41 0.31
N SER A 134 -3.87 -12.52 -0.80
CA SER A 134 -3.36 -13.30 -1.94
C SER A 134 -2.20 -12.57 -2.63
N HIS A 135 -1.20 -13.34 -3.02
CA HIS A 135 -0.14 -12.89 -3.93
C HIS A 135 -0.28 -13.55 -5.31
N SER A 136 -1.50 -13.94 -5.68
CA SER A 136 -1.82 -14.59 -6.96
C SER A 136 -2.65 -13.67 -7.82
N MET A 137 -2.05 -13.11 -8.89
CA MET A 137 -2.74 -12.23 -9.83
C MET A 137 -3.48 -11.08 -9.12
N PHE A 138 -4.76 -10.93 -9.40
CA PHE A 138 -5.60 -9.87 -8.84
C PHE A 138 -6.55 -10.35 -7.73
N GLN A 139 -6.25 -11.48 -7.08
CA GLN A 139 -7.15 -12.05 -6.06
C GLN A 139 -7.26 -11.17 -4.80
N GLU A 140 -6.22 -10.39 -4.48
CA GLU A 140 -6.27 -9.35 -3.45
C GLU A 140 -7.38 -8.34 -3.75
N GLN A 141 -7.38 -7.74 -4.95
CA GLN A 141 -8.44 -6.82 -5.39
C GLN A 141 -9.82 -7.50 -5.43
N ALA A 142 -9.86 -8.79 -5.70
CA ALA A 142 -11.11 -9.57 -5.76
C ALA A 142 -11.66 -9.93 -4.36
N GLY A 143 -10.94 -9.62 -3.26
CA GLY A 143 -11.45 -9.76 -1.90
C GLY A 143 -10.66 -10.71 -0.99
N LEU A 144 -9.56 -11.32 -1.45
CA LEU A 144 -8.77 -12.24 -0.63
C LEU A 144 -7.77 -11.46 0.23
N TYR A 145 -8.24 -10.92 1.35
CA TYR A 145 -7.45 -10.24 2.39
C TYR A 145 -8.14 -10.33 3.75
N GLY A 146 -7.36 -10.35 4.82
CA GLY A 146 -7.85 -10.41 6.20
C GLY A 146 -6.83 -9.92 7.22
N ALA A 147 -7.30 -9.56 8.40
CA ALA A 147 -6.45 -9.07 9.48
C ALA A 147 -5.75 -10.22 10.22
N LEU A 148 -4.53 -9.93 10.69
CA LEU A 148 -3.72 -10.81 11.50
C LEU A 148 -3.23 -10.04 12.72
N ILE A 149 -3.66 -10.48 13.92
CA ILE A 149 -3.28 -9.86 15.19
C ILE A 149 -2.43 -10.86 15.98
N ILE A 150 -1.27 -10.42 16.42
CA ILE A 150 -0.39 -11.21 17.26
C ILE A 150 -0.23 -10.49 18.60
N ASP A 151 -0.85 -11.04 19.63
CA ASP A 151 -0.74 -10.51 20.99
C ASP A 151 0.69 -10.69 21.51
N PRO A 152 1.27 -9.72 22.24
CA PRO A 152 2.63 -9.82 22.73
C PRO A 152 2.77 -10.91 23.81
N ALA A 153 3.96 -11.52 23.88
CA ALA A 153 4.31 -12.48 24.93
C ALA A 153 4.38 -11.79 26.31
N GLU A 154 4.94 -10.57 26.33
CA GLU A 154 5.01 -9.70 27.50
C GLU A 154 3.87 -8.68 27.48
N PRO A 155 3.51 -8.07 28.62
CA PRO A 155 2.50 -7.02 28.64
C PRO A 155 2.80 -5.88 27.67
N ALA A 156 1.80 -5.46 26.89
CA ALA A 156 1.93 -4.34 25.97
C ALA A 156 2.33 -3.05 26.72
N PRO A 157 3.15 -2.17 26.12
CA PRO A 157 3.60 -0.95 26.79
C PRO A 157 2.49 0.08 26.99
N TYR A 158 1.39 -0.08 26.27
CA TYR A 158 0.23 0.84 26.32
C TYR A 158 -1.04 0.06 26.69
N HIS A 159 -1.70 0.53 27.76
CA HIS A 159 -2.97 -0.05 28.19
C HIS A 159 -4.14 0.45 27.37
N HIS A 160 -5.08 -0.43 27.09
CA HIS A 160 -6.39 -0.13 26.53
C HIS A 160 -7.48 -1.00 27.20
N ASP A 161 -8.71 -0.49 27.25
CA ASP A 161 -9.85 -1.19 27.82
C ASP A 161 -10.64 -1.98 26.77
N ARG A 162 -10.52 -1.56 25.51
CA ARG A 162 -11.23 -2.10 24.35
C ARG A 162 -10.39 -1.97 23.10
N GLU A 163 -10.60 -2.86 22.13
CA GLU A 163 -9.97 -2.72 20.81
C GLU A 163 -10.96 -2.97 19.67
N HIS A 164 -10.67 -2.38 18.53
CA HIS A 164 -11.32 -2.66 17.25
C HIS A 164 -10.29 -2.75 16.14
N VAL A 165 -10.40 -3.80 15.32
CA VAL A 165 -9.68 -3.89 14.06
C VAL A 165 -10.45 -3.10 13.01
N ILE A 166 -9.78 -2.21 12.31
CA ILE A 166 -10.35 -1.37 11.25
C ILE A 166 -9.58 -1.63 9.96
N MET A 167 -10.14 -2.51 9.14
CA MET A 167 -9.57 -2.85 7.84
C MET A 167 -10.22 -2.00 6.76
N LEU A 168 -9.42 -1.13 6.14
CA LEU A 168 -9.80 -0.31 4.99
C LEU A 168 -9.51 -1.08 3.72
N SER A 169 -10.36 -0.96 2.73
CA SER A 169 -10.15 -1.58 1.43
C SER A 169 -10.90 -0.87 0.31
N ASP A 170 -10.56 -1.22 -0.92
CA ASP A 170 -11.21 -0.72 -2.14
C ASP A 170 -11.85 -1.88 -2.92
N TRP A 171 -13.09 -1.72 -3.31
CA TRP A 171 -13.87 -2.67 -4.08
C TRP A 171 -14.19 -2.12 -5.46
N THR A 172 -14.19 -2.98 -6.47
CA THR A 172 -14.71 -2.65 -7.80
C THR A 172 -15.67 -3.71 -8.30
N ASP A 173 -16.73 -3.27 -8.98
CA ASP A 173 -17.65 -4.17 -9.71
C ASP A 173 -17.09 -4.63 -11.05
N MET A 174 -15.95 -4.10 -11.47
CA MET A 174 -15.24 -4.54 -12.68
C MET A 174 -14.42 -5.78 -12.40
N ASP A 175 -14.25 -6.62 -13.41
CA ASP A 175 -13.22 -7.65 -13.39
C ASP A 175 -11.84 -6.99 -13.25
N PRO A 176 -11.02 -7.35 -12.23
CA PRO A 176 -9.73 -6.69 -11.99
C PRO A 176 -8.76 -6.80 -13.16
N GLY A 177 -8.78 -7.93 -13.90
CA GLY A 177 -7.95 -8.08 -15.10
C GLY A 177 -8.42 -7.16 -16.25
N ALA A 178 -9.75 -6.95 -16.38
CA ALA A 178 -10.27 -5.97 -17.33
C ALA A 178 -9.90 -4.54 -16.94
N LEU A 179 -9.91 -4.22 -15.65
CA LEU A 179 -9.46 -2.93 -15.13
C LEU A 179 -7.97 -2.70 -15.44
N PHE A 180 -7.12 -3.68 -15.21
CA PHE A 180 -5.69 -3.61 -15.57
C PHE A 180 -5.49 -3.36 -17.08
N ARG A 181 -6.20 -4.13 -17.93
CA ARG A 181 -6.14 -3.91 -19.38
C ARG A 181 -6.64 -2.52 -19.79
N ARG A 182 -7.61 -1.96 -19.07
CA ARG A 182 -8.09 -0.60 -19.28
C ARG A 182 -7.00 0.42 -18.96
N MET A 183 -6.33 0.30 -17.81
CA MET A 183 -5.20 1.17 -17.45
C MET A 183 -4.05 1.10 -18.45
N LYS A 184 -3.73 -0.08 -18.96
CA LYS A 184 -2.73 -0.24 -20.04
C LYS A 184 -3.09 0.49 -21.33
N LYS A 185 -4.37 0.78 -21.57
CA LYS A 185 -4.84 1.52 -22.76
C LYS A 185 -5.06 3.00 -22.50
N LEU A 186 -5.46 3.35 -21.29
CA LEU A 186 -5.81 4.70 -20.87
C LEU A 186 -5.56 4.81 -19.36
N ALA A 187 -4.31 5.08 -18.99
CA ALA A 187 -3.89 5.16 -17.59
C ALA A 187 -4.72 6.18 -16.80
N GLU A 188 -4.99 7.33 -17.37
CA GLU A 188 -5.75 8.43 -16.74
C GLU A 188 -7.29 8.28 -16.85
N HIS A 189 -7.83 7.05 -16.98
CA HIS A 189 -9.26 6.86 -17.24
C HIS A 189 -10.19 7.36 -16.13
N ASP A 190 -9.71 7.41 -14.89
CA ASP A 190 -10.45 7.93 -13.73
C ASP A 190 -10.16 9.42 -13.46
N ASN A 191 -9.23 10.04 -14.18
CA ASN A 191 -8.92 11.45 -14.01
C ASN A 191 -9.91 12.35 -14.75
N TYR A 192 -11.10 12.52 -14.19
CA TYR A 192 -12.15 13.43 -14.70
C TYR A 192 -11.90 14.91 -14.35
N TYR A 193 -10.79 15.22 -13.71
CA TYR A 193 -10.52 16.54 -13.12
C TYR A 193 -9.36 17.27 -13.80
N LYS A 194 -9.10 16.94 -15.06
CA LYS A 194 -8.08 17.63 -15.88
C LYS A 194 -8.33 19.13 -15.90
N ARG A 195 -7.25 19.89 -15.79
CA ARG A 195 -7.31 21.36 -15.81
C ARG A 195 -7.90 21.87 -17.14
N THR A 196 -8.92 22.71 -17.05
CA THR A 196 -9.68 23.26 -18.17
C THR A 196 -9.19 24.67 -18.56
N LEU A 197 -9.75 25.24 -19.66
CA LEU A 197 -9.51 26.63 -20.04
C LEU A 197 -9.95 27.63 -18.95
N PRO A 198 -11.13 27.50 -18.30
CA PRO A 198 -11.47 28.33 -17.14
C PRO A 198 -10.45 28.25 -15.99
N ASP A 199 -9.87 27.09 -15.74
CA ASP A 199 -8.80 26.95 -14.75
C ASP A 199 -7.56 27.74 -15.16
N PHE A 200 -7.16 27.64 -16.42
CA PHE A 200 -6.04 28.42 -16.97
C PHE A 200 -6.26 29.93 -16.82
N LEU A 201 -7.46 30.42 -17.12
CA LEU A 201 -7.78 31.85 -16.99
C LEU A 201 -7.73 32.30 -15.50
N ARG A 202 -8.16 31.45 -14.57
CA ARG A 202 -8.02 31.75 -13.14
C ARG A 202 -6.56 31.80 -12.71
N ASP A 203 -5.75 30.82 -13.15
CA ASP A 203 -4.31 30.78 -12.88
C ASP A 203 -3.62 32.02 -13.47
N ALA A 204 -3.91 32.37 -14.72
CA ALA A 204 -3.35 33.57 -15.38
C ALA A 204 -3.74 34.87 -14.68
N LYS A 205 -4.95 34.93 -14.10
CA LYS A 205 -5.39 36.10 -13.31
C LYS A 205 -4.66 36.19 -11.97
N ARG A 206 -4.39 35.05 -11.33
CA ARG A 206 -3.73 34.97 -10.02
C ARG A 206 -2.21 35.16 -10.14
N ASP A 207 -1.55 34.45 -11.04
CA ASP A 207 -0.10 34.30 -11.12
C ASP A 207 0.54 35.05 -12.31
N GLY A 208 -0.29 35.56 -13.23
CA GLY A 208 0.14 36.17 -14.48
C GLY A 208 0.21 35.17 -15.64
N TRP A 209 0.03 35.71 -16.88
CA TRP A 209 -0.04 34.92 -18.12
C TRP A 209 1.23 34.08 -18.38
N SER A 210 2.41 34.68 -18.15
CA SER A 210 3.70 34.02 -18.38
C SER A 210 3.89 32.82 -17.45
N ALA A 211 3.57 32.97 -16.17
CA ALA A 211 3.67 31.91 -15.19
C ALA A 211 2.69 30.76 -15.49
N ALA A 212 1.43 31.10 -15.80
CA ALA A 212 0.42 30.08 -16.13
C ALA A 212 0.75 29.31 -17.42
N LEU A 213 1.29 29.96 -18.44
CA LEU A 213 1.75 29.30 -19.68
C LEU A 213 2.98 28.41 -19.41
N SER A 214 3.94 28.92 -18.64
CA SER A 214 5.14 28.15 -18.26
C SER A 214 4.78 26.89 -17.51
N ASP A 215 3.92 26.98 -16.49
CA ASP A 215 3.44 25.82 -15.71
C ASP A 215 2.76 24.79 -16.61
N ARG A 216 1.79 25.22 -17.45
CA ARG A 216 1.13 24.31 -18.40
C ARG A 216 2.11 23.67 -19.38
N GLY A 217 3.09 24.43 -19.85
CA GLY A 217 4.14 23.95 -20.74
C GLY A 217 5.07 22.93 -20.08
N MET A 218 5.39 23.08 -18.80
CA MET A 218 6.20 22.10 -18.05
C MET A 218 5.46 20.76 -17.90
N TRP A 219 4.22 20.79 -17.41
CA TRP A 219 3.40 19.59 -17.29
C TRP A 219 3.19 18.87 -18.63
N GLY A 220 2.93 19.65 -19.69
CA GLY A 220 2.76 19.10 -21.06
C GLY A 220 4.03 18.44 -21.61
N ARG A 221 5.22 18.98 -21.33
CA ARG A 221 6.49 18.37 -21.74
C ARG A 221 6.76 17.04 -21.02
N MET A 222 6.36 16.94 -19.74
CA MET A 222 6.46 15.70 -18.96
C MET A 222 5.37 14.68 -19.33
N ARG A 223 4.38 15.06 -20.14
CA ARG A 223 3.18 14.24 -20.45
C ARG A 223 2.41 13.83 -19.19
N MET A 224 2.37 14.71 -18.22
CA MET A 224 1.74 14.51 -16.91
C MET A 224 0.71 15.60 -16.65
N THR A 225 -0.18 15.35 -15.71
CA THR A 225 -1.14 16.33 -15.23
C THR A 225 -1.13 16.38 -13.69
N PRO A 226 -1.10 17.58 -13.08
CA PRO A 226 -1.02 17.71 -11.62
C PRO A 226 -2.26 17.21 -10.88
N THR A 227 -3.32 16.83 -11.60
CA THR A 227 -4.55 16.29 -11.04
C THR A 227 -4.56 14.77 -10.98
N ASP A 228 -3.59 14.10 -11.60
CA ASP A 228 -3.47 12.66 -11.67
C ASP A 228 -2.60 12.16 -10.50
N ILE A 229 -3.22 12.02 -9.33
CA ILE A 229 -2.57 11.64 -8.08
C ILE A 229 -2.96 10.24 -7.60
N SER A 230 -3.89 9.60 -8.29
CA SER A 230 -4.37 8.24 -8.02
C SER A 230 -4.85 7.62 -9.32
N ASP A 231 -4.25 6.53 -9.76
CA ASP A 231 -4.60 5.84 -11.01
C ASP A 231 -6.06 5.40 -11.05
N ILE A 232 -6.57 4.95 -9.91
CA ILE A 232 -7.95 4.51 -9.72
C ILE A 232 -8.52 5.24 -8.50
N ASN A 233 -9.76 5.68 -8.61
CA ASN A 233 -10.41 6.45 -7.55
C ASN A 233 -11.89 6.08 -7.39
N ALA A 234 -12.68 6.87 -6.64
CA ALA A 234 -14.08 6.56 -6.34
C ALA A 234 -15.03 6.57 -7.56
N HIS A 235 -14.57 6.90 -8.75
CA HIS A 235 -15.35 6.68 -9.98
C HIS A 235 -15.40 5.20 -10.38
N THR A 236 -14.37 4.45 -9.99
CA THR A 236 -14.26 2.98 -10.21
C THR A 236 -14.39 2.20 -8.92
N TYR A 237 -13.92 2.77 -7.79
CA TYR A 237 -13.91 2.11 -6.49
C TYR A 237 -15.07 2.50 -5.58
N THR A 238 -15.50 1.54 -4.76
CA THR A 238 -16.27 1.75 -3.53
C THR A 238 -15.35 1.44 -2.36
N TYR A 239 -15.14 2.40 -1.48
CA TYR A 239 -14.27 2.23 -0.31
C TYR A 239 -15.02 1.58 0.84
N LEU A 240 -14.39 0.61 1.48
CA LEU A 240 -14.99 -0.20 2.52
C LEU A 240 -14.23 -0.06 3.84
N MET A 241 -14.96 -0.10 4.94
CA MET A 241 -14.45 -0.28 6.29
C MET A 241 -14.99 -1.60 6.84
N ASN A 242 -14.08 -2.55 7.12
CA ASN A 242 -14.46 -3.91 7.56
C ASN A 242 -15.52 -4.56 6.66
N GLY A 243 -15.36 -4.43 5.32
CA GLY A 243 -16.30 -4.97 4.34
C GLY A 243 -17.66 -4.25 4.28
N THR A 244 -17.75 -3.06 4.85
CA THR A 244 -18.98 -2.26 4.88
C THR A 244 -18.78 -0.96 4.13
N ALA A 245 -19.64 -0.69 3.13
CA ALA A 245 -19.69 0.60 2.45
C ALA A 245 -20.22 1.70 3.39
N PRO A 246 -19.93 2.99 3.15
CA PRO A 246 -20.32 4.07 4.08
C PRO A 246 -21.79 4.08 4.46
N ALA A 247 -22.70 3.74 3.54
CA ALA A 247 -24.14 3.65 3.80
C ALA A 247 -24.51 2.55 4.81
N GLY A 248 -23.70 1.52 4.95
CA GLY A 248 -23.90 0.42 5.91
C GLY A 248 -23.46 0.78 7.34
N ASN A 249 -22.71 1.84 7.51
CA ASN A 249 -22.25 2.39 8.80
C ASN A 249 -21.68 1.33 9.76
N TRP A 250 -20.49 0.81 9.46
CA TRP A 250 -19.79 -0.04 10.43
C TRP A 250 -19.71 0.65 11.78
N THR A 251 -19.99 -0.07 12.88
CA THR A 251 -20.03 0.51 14.22
C THR A 251 -19.13 -0.26 15.18
N GLY A 252 -18.16 0.46 15.76
CA GLY A 252 -17.37 0.03 16.90
C GLY A 252 -17.96 0.60 18.19
N LEU A 253 -18.13 -0.22 19.24
CA LEU A 253 -18.70 0.23 20.50
C LEU A 253 -17.63 0.74 21.46
N PHE A 254 -17.98 1.76 22.27
CA PHE A 254 -17.17 2.25 23.38
C PHE A 254 -18.05 2.61 24.59
N ARG A 255 -17.42 2.76 25.76
CA ARG A 255 -18.01 3.44 26.92
C ARG A 255 -17.25 4.73 27.15
N SER A 256 -17.95 5.78 27.55
CA SER A 256 -17.33 7.09 27.80
C SER A 256 -16.18 6.98 28.81
N GLY A 257 -14.99 7.46 28.41
CA GLY A 257 -13.77 7.43 29.21
C GLY A 257 -12.96 6.14 29.09
N GLU A 258 -13.40 5.13 28.31
CA GLU A 258 -12.54 3.98 27.98
C GLU A 258 -11.39 4.42 27.05
N LYS A 259 -10.21 3.81 27.25
CA LYS A 259 -9.14 3.83 26.27
C LYS A 259 -9.42 2.77 25.20
N VAL A 260 -9.70 3.21 23.99
CA VAL A 260 -10.02 2.34 22.87
C VAL A 260 -8.83 2.27 21.92
N LEU A 261 -8.35 1.06 21.66
CA LEU A 261 -7.31 0.81 20.65
C LEU A 261 -7.99 0.57 19.30
N LEU A 262 -7.64 1.35 18.31
CA LEU A 262 -8.07 1.18 16.93
C LEU A 262 -6.87 0.67 16.11
N ARG A 263 -6.98 -0.56 15.59
CA ARG A 263 -5.94 -1.19 14.79
C ARG A 263 -6.25 -0.98 13.31
N PHE A 264 -5.71 0.07 12.73
CA PHE A 264 -5.91 0.39 11.33
C PHE A 264 -5.01 -0.46 10.45
N ILE A 265 -5.59 -1.06 9.42
CA ILE A 265 -4.92 -1.82 8.37
C ILE A 265 -5.41 -1.28 7.04
N ASN A 266 -4.53 -0.87 6.16
CA ASN A 266 -4.91 -0.53 4.81
C ASN A 266 -4.69 -1.74 3.88
N GLY A 267 -5.73 -2.52 3.67
CA GLY A 267 -5.79 -3.63 2.72
C GLY A 267 -6.35 -3.20 1.35
N GLY A 268 -6.32 -1.90 1.03
CA GLY A 268 -6.68 -1.41 -0.30
C GLY A 268 -5.59 -1.72 -1.32
N SER A 269 -5.98 -2.19 -2.50
CA SER A 269 -5.04 -2.56 -3.55
C SER A 269 -4.36 -1.36 -4.21
N MET A 270 -5.03 -0.20 -4.26
CA MET A 270 -4.50 1.02 -4.89
C MET A 270 -4.72 2.29 -4.07
N THR A 271 -5.48 2.23 -2.97
CA THR A 271 -5.99 3.43 -2.32
C THR A 271 -5.20 3.85 -1.10
N TYR A 272 -4.66 5.05 -1.11
CA TYR A 272 -4.20 5.77 0.08
C TYR A 272 -5.39 6.41 0.78
N PHE A 273 -5.48 6.26 2.09
CA PHE A 273 -6.51 6.91 2.90
C PHE A 273 -5.92 7.94 3.85
N ASP A 274 -6.59 9.09 3.95
CA ASP A 274 -6.36 10.08 4.99
C ASP A 274 -7.44 9.93 6.05
N VAL A 275 -7.02 9.57 7.27
CA VAL A 275 -7.88 9.12 8.35
C VAL A 275 -7.95 10.18 9.45
N ARG A 276 -9.18 10.57 9.84
CA ARG A 276 -9.44 11.44 10.98
C ARG A 276 -10.72 11.03 11.71
N ILE A 277 -10.80 11.41 12.96
CA ILE A 277 -12.01 11.27 13.80
C ILE A 277 -12.37 12.64 14.32
N PRO A 278 -13.27 13.39 13.66
CA PRO A 278 -13.59 14.75 14.08
C PRO A 278 -14.04 14.84 15.55
N GLY A 279 -13.44 15.76 16.28
CA GLY A 279 -13.72 15.96 17.71
C GLY A 279 -13.02 14.99 18.65
N LEU A 280 -12.15 14.11 18.15
CA LEU A 280 -11.42 13.14 18.96
C LEU A 280 -9.92 13.14 18.59
N LYS A 281 -9.05 13.41 19.56
CA LYS A 281 -7.60 13.27 19.38
C LYS A 281 -7.23 11.80 19.29
N MET A 282 -6.27 11.51 18.43
CA MET A 282 -5.71 10.19 18.21
C MET A 282 -4.26 10.16 18.71
N THR A 283 -3.86 9.06 19.36
CA THR A 283 -2.47 8.84 19.77
C THR A 283 -1.96 7.59 19.08
N VAL A 284 -1.05 7.74 18.11
CA VAL A 284 -0.44 6.61 17.42
C VAL A 284 0.60 5.99 18.35
N VAL A 285 0.51 4.67 18.55
CA VAL A 285 1.36 3.91 19.49
C VAL A 285 2.12 2.78 18.84
N ALA A 286 1.75 2.39 17.61
CA ALA A 286 2.50 1.42 16.81
C ALA A 286 2.36 1.73 15.32
N ALA A 287 3.38 1.38 14.55
CA ALA A 287 3.42 1.44 13.09
C ALA A 287 3.96 0.11 12.56
N ASP A 288 3.29 -0.47 11.55
CA ASP A 288 3.64 -1.76 10.94
C ASP A 288 3.90 -2.85 11.99
N GLY A 289 3.01 -2.93 12.99
CA GLY A 289 3.07 -3.92 14.07
C GLY A 289 4.10 -3.62 15.17
N GLN A 290 4.95 -2.60 15.03
CA GLN A 290 6.01 -2.29 15.97
C GLN A 290 5.68 -1.06 16.82
N TYR A 291 5.90 -1.15 18.14
CA TYR A 291 5.62 -0.05 19.06
C TYR A 291 6.53 1.15 18.81
N ILE A 292 5.93 2.34 18.87
CA ILE A 292 6.61 3.63 18.76
C ILE A 292 6.36 4.49 20.01
N HIS A 293 7.18 5.52 20.18
CA HIS A 293 6.84 6.58 21.13
C HIS A 293 5.52 7.22 20.74
N PRO A 294 4.60 7.48 21.68
CA PRO A 294 3.25 7.98 21.37
C PRO A 294 3.30 9.31 20.63
N VAL A 295 2.54 9.42 19.55
CA VAL A 295 2.40 10.65 18.77
C VAL A 295 0.94 11.07 18.75
N SER A 296 0.63 12.24 19.35
CA SER A 296 -0.72 12.80 19.35
C SER A 296 -0.99 13.56 18.06
N ILE A 297 -2.09 13.25 17.39
CA ILE A 297 -2.43 13.77 16.06
C ILE A 297 -3.93 14.02 15.90
N ASP A 298 -4.29 14.74 14.83
CA ASP A 298 -5.67 14.89 14.36
C ASP A 298 -5.96 14.03 13.12
N GLU A 299 -4.92 13.72 12.33
CA GLU A 299 -5.06 13.04 11.06
C GLU A 299 -3.79 12.27 10.70
N PHE A 300 -3.93 11.19 9.96
CA PHE A 300 -2.80 10.47 9.36
C PHE A 300 -3.14 9.94 7.98
N ARG A 301 -2.12 9.87 7.11
CA ARG A 301 -2.19 9.10 5.86
C ARG A 301 -1.76 7.68 6.12
N ILE A 302 -2.47 6.72 5.55
CA ILE A 302 -2.09 5.30 5.57
C ILE A 302 -2.00 4.79 4.13
N ALA A 303 -0.79 4.36 3.74
CA ALA A 303 -0.54 3.78 2.43
C ALA A 303 -1.05 2.32 2.37
N PRO A 304 -1.34 1.78 1.17
CA PRO A 304 -1.57 0.34 1.02
C PRO A 304 -0.50 -0.50 1.72
N ALA A 305 -0.94 -1.49 2.46
CA ALA A 305 -0.18 -2.41 3.30
C ALA A 305 0.34 -1.86 4.64
N GLU A 306 0.33 -0.56 4.89
CA GLU A 306 0.70 -0.04 6.22
C GLU A 306 -0.33 -0.38 7.28
N THR A 307 0.13 -0.46 8.54
CA THR A 307 -0.72 -0.58 9.72
C THR A 307 -0.36 0.46 10.78
N TYR A 308 -1.37 1.00 11.46
CA TYR A 308 -1.19 1.91 12.60
C TYR A 308 -2.11 1.52 13.74
N ASP A 309 -1.54 1.38 14.94
CA ASP A 309 -2.31 1.22 16.18
C ASP A 309 -2.50 2.58 16.85
N VAL A 310 -3.75 2.95 17.09
CA VAL A 310 -4.15 4.29 17.52
C VAL A 310 -5.01 4.20 18.77
N LEU A 311 -4.58 4.84 19.85
CA LEU A 311 -5.37 5.01 21.07
C LEU A 311 -6.26 6.26 20.98
N VAL A 312 -7.51 6.12 21.40
CA VAL A 312 -8.47 7.21 21.54
C VAL A 312 -9.20 7.10 22.89
N GLU A 313 -9.62 8.22 23.44
CA GLU A 313 -10.40 8.30 24.68
C GLU A 313 -11.73 9.04 24.44
N PRO A 314 -12.76 8.37 23.89
CA PRO A 314 -14.01 9.03 23.52
C PRO A 314 -14.78 9.52 24.75
N THR A 315 -15.02 10.83 24.80
CA THR A 315 -15.79 11.51 25.85
C THR A 315 -16.65 12.64 25.28
N GLY A 316 -17.67 13.05 25.97
CA GLY A 316 -18.48 14.24 25.66
C GLY A 316 -19.47 14.09 24.51
N GLN A 317 -19.42 12.99 23.74
CA GLN A 317 -20.37 12.65 22.66
C GLN A 317 -20.69 11.16 22.70
N ASP A 318 -21.87 10.79 22.23
CA ASP A 318 -22.32 9.40 22.14
C ASP A 318 -21.83 8.69 20.86
N ALA A 319 -21.36 9.45 19.87
CA ALA A 319 -20.90 8.92 18.60
C ALA A 319 -19.84 9.82 17.94
N PHE A 320 -18.86 9.21 17.30
CA PHE A 320 -17.80 9.86 16.53
C PHE A 320 -17.69 9.17 15.16
N THR A 321 -17.52 9.93 14.09
CA THR A 321 -17.27 9.37 12.76
C THR A 321 -15.79 9.06 12.61
N ILE A 322 -15.46 7.80 12.28
CA ILE A 322 -14.16 7.45 11.70
C ILE A 322 -14.27 7.73 10.20
N PHE A 323 -13.55 8.74 9.73
CA PHE A 323 -13.62 9.22 8.35
C PHE A 323 -12.30 8.99 7.63
N CYS A 324 -12.34 8.24 6.53
CA CYS A 324 -11.18 7.83 5.77
C CYS A 324 -11.39 8.25 4.30
N GLN A 325 -10.96 9.46 3.93
CA GLN A 325 -11.07 9.95 2.55
C GLN A 325 -9.89 9.45 1.72
N ASP A 326 -10.12 9.19 0.44
CA ASP A 326 -9.02 8.88 -0.47
C ASP A 326 -8.11 10.10 -0.70
N MET A 327 -6.85 9.86 -1.01
CA MET A 327 -5.85 10.91 -1.28
C MET A 327 -6.34 11.89 -2.36
N GLY A 328 -7.06 11.40 -3.37
CA GLY A 328 -7.63 12.19 -4.47
C GLY A 328 -8.87 12.99 -4.10
N ARG A 329 -9.43 12.82 -2.90
CA ARG A 329 -10.68 13.47 -2.45
C ARG A 329 -11.89 13.16 -3.34
N THR A 330 -11.90 11.97 -3.94
CA THR A 330 -13.00 11.53 -4.81
C THR A 330 -14.09 10.78 -4.06
N GLY A 331 -13.72 10.09 -2.97
CA GLY A 331 -14.63 9.32 -2.11
C GLY A 331 -14.08 9.11 -0.70
N TYR A 332 -14.74 8.26 0.06
CA TYR A 332 -14.35 7.93 1.43
C TYR A 332 -14.90 6.57 1.87
N ALA A 333 -14.22 5.92 2.81
CA ALA A 333 -14.80 4.94 3.71
C ALA A 333 -15.18 5.63 5.02
N ALA A 334 -16.23 5.16 5.69
CA ALA A 334 -16.63 5.70 6.97
C ALA A 334 -17.30 4.65 7.85
N GLY A 335 -17.13 4.84 9.18
CA GLY A 335 -17.81 4.09 10.22
C GLY A 335 -18.04 4.96 11.44
N THR A 336 -18.64 4.42 12.47
CA THR A 336 -18.97 5.15 13.69
C THR A 336 -18.39 4.45 14.92
N LEU A 337 -17.69 5.18 15.77
CA LEU A 337 -17.51 4.79 17.18
C LEU A 337 -18.73 5.30 17.95
N ALA A 338 -19.44 4.42 18.66
CA ALA A 338 -20.69 4.78 19.34
C ALA A 338 -20.85 4.05 20.69
N VAL A 339 -21.61 4.64 21.61
CA VAL A 339 -21.96 3.99 22.88
C VAL A 339 -22.98 2.86 22.73
N ARG A 340 -23.68 2.82 21.59
CA ARG A 340 -24.64 1.75 21.23
C ARG A 340 -24.83 1.68 19.71
N TYR A 341 -25.25 0.54 19.22
CA TYR A 341 -25.60 0.36 17.80
C TYR A 341 -26.76 1.28 17.38
N GLY A 342 -26.78 1.62 16.10
CA GLY A 342 -27.80 2.46 15.47
C GLY A 342 -27.55 3.97 15.57
N LEU A 343 -26.49 4.39 16.26
CA LEU A 343 -26.05 5.78 16.25
C LEU A 343 -25.16 6.04 15.04
N GLN A 344 -25.24 7.26 14.52
CA GLN A 344 -24.37 7.80 13.48
C GLN A 344 -23.96 9.21 13.85
N ALA A 345 -22.67 9.52 13.72
CA ALA A 345 -22.20 10.89 13.79
C ALA A 345 -22.21 11.52 12.37
N PRO A 346 -22.23 12.84 12.24
CA PRO A 346 -22.19 13.51 10.95
C PRO A 346 -20.95 13.13 10.15
N ILE A 347 -21.12 12.80 8.89
CA ILE A 347 -20.01 12.60 7.96
C ILE A 347 -19.44 13.96 7.58
N PRO A 348 -18.14 14.23 7.81
CA PRO A 348 -17.54 15.51 7.44
C PRO A 348 -17.46 15.66 5.92
N ALA A 349 -17.42 16.90 5.46
CA ALA A 349 -17.12 17.18 4.05
C ALA A 349 -15.69 16.69 3.72
N ARG A 350 -15.52 16.20 2.51
CA ARG A 350 -14.18 15.91 1.96
C ARG A 350 -13.39 17.23 1.86
N ASP A 351 -12.10 17.13 2.09
CA ASP A 351 -11.20 18.26 1.93
C ASP A 351 -11.12 18.70 0.44
N PRO A 352 -10.63 19.91 0.16
CA PRO A 352 -10.37 20.34 -1.20
C PRO A 352 -9.42 19.38 -1.92
N ARG A 353 -9.64 19.19 -3.21
CA ARG A 353 -8.78 18.34 -4.05
C ARG A 353 -7.38 18.95 -4.14
N PRO A 354 -6.33 18.18 -3.84
CA PRO A 354 -4.97 18.67 -3.99
C PRO A 354 -4.53 18.69 -5.44
N LEU A 355 -3.51 19.50 -5.71
CA LEU A 355 -2.78 19.55 -6.97
C LEU A 355 -1.31 19.32 -6.70
N LEU A 356 -0.67 18.47 -7.49
CA LEU A 356 0.78 18.31 -7.45
C LEU A 356 1.47 19.61 -7.92
N THR A 357 2.59 19.92 -7.31
CA THR A 357 3.45 21.05 -7.68
C THR A 357 4.81 20.53 -8.14
N MET A 358 5.60 21.40 -8.79
CA MET A 358 6.97 21.03 -9.19
C MET A 358 7.87 20.72 -7.98
N SER A 359 7.62 21.37 -6.83
CA SER A 359 8.34 21.06 -5.59
C SER A 359 7.99 19.68 -5.04
N ASP A 360 6.75 19.20 -5.25
CA ASP A 360 6.39 17.81 -4.92
C ASP A 360 7.22 16.81 -5.74
N MET A 361 7.48 17.15 -7.01
CA MET A 361 8.25 16.34 -7.94
C MET A 361 9.78 16.37 -7.70
N GLY A 362 10.25 17.09 -6.67
CA GLY A 362 11.69 17.22 -6.37
C GLY A 362 12.45 18.14 -7.33
N HIS A 363 11.74 18.94 -8.13
CA HIS A 363 12.34 20.00 -8.93
C HIS A 363 12.37 21.28 -8.10
N ASP A 364 13.55 21.62 -7.62
CA ASP A 364 13.78 22.86 -6.87
C ASP A 364 13.64 24.06 -7.82
N MET A 365 12.51 24.73 -7.76
CA MET A 365 12.32 26.03 -8.38
C MET A 365 13.00 27.06 -7.47
N GLY A 366 14.35 27.09 -7.53
CA GLY A 366 15.15 27.97 -6.69
C GLY A 366 14.51 29.33 -6.49
N GLY A 367 14.21 29.67 -5.26
CA GLY A 367 13.70 30.98 -4.85
C GLY A 367 14.69 32.06 -5.26
N GLY A 368 14.40 32.79 -6.32
CA GLY A 368 15.24 33.89 -6.79
C GLY A 368 14.66 34.48 -8.07
N GLY A 369 14.30 35.74 -7.98
CA GLY A 369 13.72 36.64 -8.95
C GLY A 369 14.01 36.40 -10.45
N HIS A 370 13.06 36.84 -11.23
CA HIS A 370 13.07 37.09 -12.67
C HIS A 370 14.45 37.00 -13.36
N GLY A 371 14.68 35.89 -14.06
CA GLY A 371 15.79 35.74 -14.97
C GLY A 371 15.56 34.52 -15.84
N GLY A 372 15.17 34.74 -17.10
CA GLY A 372 15.02 33.68 -18.09
C GLY A 372 16.34 32.92 -18.21
N HIS A 373 16.35 31.68 -17.84
CA HIS A 373 17.43 30.77 -18.21
C HIS A 373 16.95 29.82 -19.31
N ASP A 374 17.57 30.01 -20.45
CA ASP A 374 17.51 29.17 -21.63
C ASP A 374 17.80 27.70 -21.29
N MET A 375 16.81 26.84 -21.40
CA MET A 375 16.94 25.39 -21.33
C MET A 375 17.52 24.80 -22.64
N ALA A 376 18.25 25.58 -23.41
CA ALA A 376 18.88 25.14 -24.66
C ALA A 376 20.31 24.61 -24.51
N ALA A 377 20.85 24.52 -23.28
CA ALA A 377 22.25 24.16 -23.04
C ALA A 377 22.43 22.81 -22.32
N MET A 378 21.72 21.77 -22.73
CA MET A 378 22.17 20.40 -22.46
C MET A 378 22.67 19.74 -23.75
N LYS A 379 23.70 20.34 -24.35
CA LYS A 379 24.59 19.65 -25.29
C LYS A 379 25.98 19.61 -24.68
N SER A 380 26.41 18.36 -24.42
CA SER A 380 27.78 17.85 -24.38
C SER A 380 28.90 18.86 -24.11
N THR A 381 29.52 18.77 -22.97
CA THR A 381 30.97 19.05 -22.84
C THR A 381 31.68 17.78 -22.38
N GLU A 382 32.25 17.07 -23.34
CA GLU A 382 33.41 16.23 -23.13
C GLU A 382 34.59 17.15 -22.81
N GLY A 383 35.38 16.74 -21.83
CA GLY A 383 36.71 17.26 -21.77
C GLY A 383 37.32 17.43 -20.40
N SER A 384 38.30 16.60 -20.20
CA SER A 384 39.52 16.83 -19.47
C SER A 384 39.68 16.22 -18.08
N CYS A 385 40.49 15.16 -18.07
CA CYS A 385 41.15 14.56 -16.94
C CYS A 385 42.06 15.56 -16.22
N GLY A 386 41.95 15.61 -14.89
CA GLY A 386 42.90 16.21 -13.99
C GLY A 386 43.05 15.33 -12.76
N ALA A 387 44.05 14.47 -12.75
CA ALA A 387 44.43 13.67 -11.59
C ALA A 387 45.01 14.56 -10.50
N SER A 388 44.45 14.49 -9.31
CA SER A 388 45.12 14.91 -8.08
C SER A 388 44.97 13.82 -7.03
N MET A 389 46.08 13.18 -6.70
CA MET A 389 46.18 12.26 -5.58
C MET A 389 46.27 13.07 -4.28
N GLY A 390 45.38 12.78 -3.34
CA GLY A 390 45.43 13.25 -1.98
C GLY A 390 45.02 12.14 -1.02
N HIS A 391 45.98 11.64 -0.23
CA HIS A 391 45.79 10.63 0.79
C HIS A 391 44.99 11.15 1.99
N GLY A 392 44.11 10.30 2.50
CA GLY A 392 43.84 10.15 3.94
C GLY A 392 42.60 10.81 4.48
N ALA A 393 41.61 10.00 4.84
CA ALA A 393 41.08 9.93 6.19
C ALA A 393 39.86 8.95 6.18
N HIS A 394 39.95 7.94 7.03
CA HIS A 394 38.82 7.10 7.39
C HIS A 394 37.81 7.95 8.17
N GLY A 395 36.71 8.30 7.56
CA GLY A 395 35.54 8.86 8.18
C GLY A 395 34.33 8.20 7.56
N GLY A 396 33.38 7.68 8.35
CA GLY A 396 32.15 7.11 7.91
C GLY A 396 31.46 8.08 6.95
N GLY A 397 31.46 7.74 5.65
CA GLY A 397 30.94 8.61 4.61
C GLY A 397 29.42 8.70 4.71
N ALA A 398 28.90 9.89 4.97
CA ALA A 398 27.52 10.19 4.65
C ALA A 398 27.29 9.83 3.17
N ALA A 399 26.24 9.03 2.90
CA ALA A 399 25.88 8.64 1.55
C ALA A 399 25.79 9.88 0.65
N SER A 400 26.31 9.77 -0.58
CA SER A 400 26.21 10.85 -1.56
C SER A 400 24.77 11.29 -1.69
N LYS A 401 24.48 12.56 -1.41
CA LYS A 401 23.10 13.08 -1.46
C LYS A 401 22.52 13.17 -2.89
N VAL A 402 23.37 13.10 -3.91
CA VAL A 402 22.94 13.21 -5.30
C VAL A 402 22.62 11.82 -5.86
N PRO A 403 21.38 11.59 -6.37
CA PRO A 403 21.00 10.32 -6.97
C PRO A 403 21.91 9.93 -8.15
N LYS A 404 22.18 8.64 -8.29
CA LYS A 404 23.01 8.10 -9.37
C LYS A 404 22.14 7.29 -10.32
N HIS A 405 21.58 7.93 -11.34
CA HIS A 405 20.74 7.27 -12.31
C HIS A 405 21.50 6.19 -13.09
N PRO A 406 21.03 4.93 -13.08
CA PRO A 406 21.69 3.84 -13.78
C PRO A 406 21.61 4.01 -15.30
N ALA A 407 22.52 3.32 -16.02
CA ALA A 407 22.56 3.39 -17.48
C ALA A 407 21.28 2.86 -18.14
N SER A 408 20.56 1.95 -17.48
CA SER A 408 19.28 1.37 -17.92
C SER A 408 18.15 2.40 -18.05
N GLU A 409 18.26 3.56 -17.38
CA GLU A 409 17.28 4.64 -17.49
C GLU A 409 17.55 5.58 -18.68
N ARG A 410 18.80 5.61 -19.17
CA ARG A 410 19.18 6.54 -20.24
C ARG A 410 18.47 6.22 -21.54
N ASN A 411 17.76 7.20 -22.09
CA ASN A 411 16.96 7.05 -23.31
C ASN A 411 15.97 5.86 -23.26
N ASN A 412 15.56 5.46 -22.07
CA ASN A 412 14.61 4.38 -21.89
C ASN A 412 13.18 4.90 -22.17
N PRO A 413 12.47 4.32 -23.17
CA PRO A 413 11.12 4.77 -23.51
C PRO A 413 10.05 4.41 -22.46
N LEU A 414 10.44 3.78 -21.36
CA LEU A 414 9.58 3.42 -20.23
C LEU A 414 9.91 4.23 -18.96
N VAL A 415 10.74 5.28 -19.08
CA VAL A 415 11.10 6.18 -17.98
C VAL A 415 10.76 7.60 -18.40
N ASP A 416 9.77 8.20 -17.74
CA ASP A 416 9.27 9.55 -18.09
C ASP A 416 10.13 10.67 -17.51
N MET A 417 10.73 10.44 -16.33
CA MET A 417 11.53 11.45 -15.66
C MET A 417 12.62 10.84 -14.77
N GLN A 418 13.59 11.66 -14.41
CA GLN A 418 14.64 11.37 -13.44
C GLN A 418 14.64 12.50 -12.40
N SER A 419 14.51 12.12 -11.14
CA SER A 419 14.47 13.09 -10.03
C SER A 419 15.88 13.52 -9.61
N SER A 420 16.05 14.78 -9.28
CA SER A 420 17.23 15.27 -8.58
C SER A 420 17.05 15.28 -7.06
N ALA A 421 16.03 14.58 -6.55
CA ALA A 421 15.67 14.56 -5.14
C ALA A 421 16.83 14.11 -4.25
N THR A 422 17.14 14.91 -3.26
CA THR A 422 18.19 14.63 -2.26
C THR A 422 17.64 14.43 -0.86
N GLU A 423 16.38 14.84 -0.64
CA GLU A 423 15.78 14.93 0.68
C GLU A 423 14.77 13.79 0.94
N PRO A 424 14.73 13.24 2.15
CA PRO A 424 13.80 12.17 2.51
C PRO A 424 12.39 12.67 2.78
N LYS A 425 12.19 14.00 2.96
CA LYS A 425 10.90 14.65 3.28
C LYS A 425 10.13 13.91 4.39
N LEU A 426 10.81 13.51 5.46
CA LEU A 426 10.20 12.72 6.53
C LEU A 426 9.20 13.53 7.36
N ASP A 427 9.37 14.85 7.45
CA ASP A 427 8.49 15.75 8.20
C ASP A 427 7.35 16.33 7.33
N ASP A 428 7.30 15.98 6.05
CA ASP A 428 6.23 16.41 5.16
C ASP A 428 5.01 15.47 5.30
N PRO A 429 3.83 15.97 5.70
CA PRO A 429 2.62 15.15 5.79
C PRO A 429 2.09 14.70 4.42
N GLY A 430 2.59 15.30 3.34
CA GLY A 430 2.22 14.97 1.98
C GLY A 430 1.14 15.88 1.36
N ILE A 431 0.94 15.66 0.08
CA ILE A 431 -0.02 16.42 -0.72
C ILE A 431 -1.44 16.37 -0.11
N GLY A 432 -2.09 17.52 -0.02
CA GLY A 432 -3.45 17.67 0.50
C GLY A 432 -3.57 17.60 2.03
N LEU A 433 -2.44 17.43 2.75
CA LEU A 433 -2.39 17.42 4.21
C LEU A 433 -1.60 18.59 4.79
N ARG A 434 -0.78 19.26 3.98
CA ARG A 434 -0.06 20.48 4.36
C ARG A 434 -1.05 21.62 4.64
N ASP A 435 -0.79 22.41 5.66
CA ASP A 435 -1.52 23.63 5.98
C ASP A 435 -3.05 23.48 6.11
N ASN A 436 -3.52 22.27 6.44
CA ASN A 436 -4.94 21.96 6.57
C ASN A 436 -5.53 22.29 7.96
N GLY A 437 -4.72 22.87 8.84
CA GLY A 437 -5.10 23.25 10.21
C GLY A 437 -5.15 22.08 11.20
N ARG A 438 -4.73 20.89 10.80
CA ARG A 438 -4.68 19.66 11.63
C ARG A 438 -3.24 19.25 11.89
N GLN A 439 -3.01 18.62 13.03
CA GLN A 439 -1.73 17.96 13.32
C GLN A 439 -1.73 16.59 12.63
N VAL A 440 -0.92 16.45 11.59
CA VAL A 440 -0.84 15.23 10.77
C VAL A 440 0.37 14.41 11.18
N LEU A 441 0.22 13.07 11.23
CA LEU A 441 1.34 12.15 11.42
C LEU A 441 2.31 12.26 10.24
N THR A 442 3.60 12.37 10.56
CA THR A 442 4.69 12.30 9.58
C THR A 442 5.64 11.17 9.92
N TYR A 443 6.41 10.70 8.94
CA TYR A 443 7.44 9.68 9.22
C TYR A 443 8.50 10.21 10.19
N GLY A 444 8.83 11.51 10.12
CA GLY A 444 9.77 12.16 11.03
C GLY A 444 9.31 12.20 12.48
N ALA A 445 8.01 12.14 12.74
CA ALA A 445 7.45 12.09 14.08
C ALA A 445 7.51 10.69 14.72
N MET A 446 7.63 9.62 13.91
CA MET A 446 7.66 8.26 14.42
C MET A 446 9.06 7.85 14.88
N ARG A 447 9.15 7.27 16.08
CA ARG A 447 10.38 6.68 16.62
C ARG A 447 10.05 5.36 17.31
N SER A 448 10.77 4.29 16.94
CA SER A 448 10.62 3.00 17.63
C SER A 448 10.89 3.13 19.13
N LEU A 449 10.16 2.33 19.95
CA LEU A 449 10.37 2.26 21.40
C LEU A 449 11.68 1.57 21.78
N PHE A 450 12.34 0.93 20.85
CA PHE A 450 13.60 0.21 21.02
C PHE A 450 14.70 0.88 20.19
N GLU A 451 15.92 0.71 20.62
CA GLU A 451 17.11 1.12 19.91
C GLU A 451 17.35 0.24 18.67
N ASP A 452 18.28 0.64 17.80
CA ASP A 452 18.66 -0.12 16.62
C ASP A 452 18.98 -1.60 17.00
N PRO A 453 18.16 -2.57 16.53
CA PRO A 453 18.29 -3.95 17.03
C PRO A 453 19.56 -4.68 16.57
N ASP A 454 20.21 -4.19 15.51
CA ASP A 454 21.46 -4.76 15.00
C ASP A 454 22.69 -3.98 15.52
N GLY A 455 22.60 -2.67 15.64
CA GLY A 455 23.66 -1.78 16.11
C GLY A 455 24.88 -1.68 15.19
N ARG A 456 24.99 -2.50 14.13
CA ARG A 456 26.10 -2.43 13.16
C ARG A 456 25.82 -1.37 12.10
N GLU A 457 26.87 -0.71 11.62
CA GLU A 457 26.74 0.10 10.41
C GLU A 457 26.57 -0.79 9.17
N PRO A 458 25.80 -0.34 8.16
CA PRO A 458 25.67 -1.06 6.90
C PRO A 458 27.02 -1.28 6.21
N SER A 459 27.30 -2.52 5.81
CA SER A 459 28.55 -2.87 5.11
C SER A 459 28.57 -2.44 3.65
N ARG A 460 27.38 -2.22 3.07
CA ARG A 460 27.16 -1.93 1.66
C ARG A 460 25.89 -1.11 1.47
N GLU A 461 25.83 -0.34 0.40
CA GLU A 461 24.65 0.43 -0.02
C GLU A 461 24.21 0.00 -1.42
N ILE A 462 22.91 -0.11 -1.63
CA ILE A 462 22.29 -0.24 -2.95
C ILE A 462 21.29 0.90 -3.12
N GLU A 463 21.44 1.69 -4.20
CA GLU A 463 20.47 2.69 -4.61
C GLU A 463 19.59 2.13 -5.72
N LEU A 464 18.27 2.25 -5.56
CA LEU A 464 17.25 1.79 -6.50
C LEU A 464 16.31 2.93 -6.83
N HIS A 465 16.00 3.07 -8.09
CA HIS A 465 15.12 4.10 -8.61
C HIS A 465 13.74 3.52 -8.92
N LEU A 466 12.70 4.15 -8.38
CA LEU A 466 11.31 3.85 -8.73
C LEU A 466 10.99 4.62 -10.00
N THR A 467 10.78 3.91 -11.09
CA THR A 467 10.67 4.48 -12.43
C THR A 467 9.35 4.08 -13.08
N GLY A 468 8.88 4.88 -14.03
CA GLY A 468 7.63 4.57 -14.72
C GLY A 468 7.37 5.43 -15.94
N HIS A 469 6.37 5.00 -16.70
CA HIS A 469 5.81 5.73 -17.82
C HIS A 469 4.29 5.81 -17.65
N MET A 470 3.79 7.01 -17.34
CA MET A 470 2.39 7.23 -17.00
C MET A 470 1.44 6.77 -18.10
N GLU A 471 1.60 7.24 -19.34
CA GLU A 471 0.68 6.93 -20.44
C GLU A 471 0.64 5.43 -20.81
N LYS A 472 1.76 4.71 -20.66
CA LYS A 472 1.85 3.27 -20.96
C LYS A 472 1.49 2.41 -19.77
N PHE A 473 1.28 3.01 -18.61
CA PHE A 473 1.08 2.32 -17.35
C PHE A 473 2.14 1.22 -17.14
N SER A 474 3.41 1.61 -17.24
CA SER A 474 4.56 0.73 -17.08
C SER A 474 5.40 1.19 -15.90
N TRP A 475 5.68 0.30 -14.98
CA TRP A 475 6.36 0.58 -13.72
C TRP A 475 7.54 -0.36 -13.55
N SER A 476 8.61 0.12 -12.92
CA SER A 476 9.83 -0.68 -12.77
C SER A 476 10.75 -0.13 -11.68
N PHE A 477 11.76 -0.90 -11.32
CA PHE A 477 12.95 -0.40 -10.64
C PHE A 477 14.06 -0.19 -11.68
N ASP A 478 14.79 0.93 -11.60
CA ASP A 478 15.93 1.25 -12.45
C ASP A 478 15.64 1.19 -13.97
N GLY A 479 14.39 1.46 -14.36
CA GLY A 479 13.96 1.35 -15.75
C GLY A 479 13.84 -0.09 -16.28
N VAL A 480 13.97 -1.11 -15.42
CA VAL A 480 13.92 -2.53 -15.80
C VAL A 480 12.71 -3.21 -15.17
N PRO A 481 11.70 -3.63 -15.95
CA PRO A 481 10.55 -4.38 -15.45
C PRO A 481 10.95 -5.75 -14.89
N PHE A 482 10.18 -6.28 -13.95
CA PHE A 482 10.47 -7.55 -13.25
C PHE A 482 10.83 -8.71 -14.18
N ALA A 483 10.10 -8.88 -15.29
CA ALA A 483 10.33 -9.96 -16.23
C ALA A 483 11.74 -9.98 -16.88
N SER A 484 12.46 -8.85 -16.82
CA SER A 484 13.80 -8.68 -17.39
C SER A 484 14.86 -8.36 -16.34
N ALA A 485 14.48 -8.37 -15.06
CA ALA A 485 15.34 -7.93 -13.98
C ALA A 485 16.17 -9.07 -13.39
N GLU A 486 17.42 -8.78 -13.09
CA GLU A 486 18.25 -9.67 -12.29
C GLU A 486 17.89 -9.56 -10.80
N PRO A 487 17.97 -10.66 -10.04
CA PRO A 487 17.77 -10.64 -8.60
C PRO A 487 18.78 -9.75 -7.87
N LEU A 488 18.34 -9.09 -6.84
CA LEU A 488 19.21 -8.44 -5.85
C LEU A 488 19.78 -9.52 -4.93
N ARG A 489 21.11 -9.62 -4.83
CA ARG A 489 21.79 -10.62 -4.00
C ARG A 489 22.31 -10.02 -2.70
N LEU A 490 21.97 -10.64 -1.61
CA LEU A 490 22.38 -10.30 -0.25
C LEU A 490 23.07 -11.51 0.37
N ASN A 491 24.18 -11.29 1.05
CA ASN A 491 24.84 -12.36 1.78
C ASN A 491 24.17 -12.56 3.15
N TYR A 492 23.97 -13.80 3.54
CA TYR A 492 23.38 -14.09 4.84
C TYR A 492 24.20 -13.45 5.98
N GLY A 493 23.51 -12.78 6.88
CA GLY A 493 24.10 -12.08 8.02
C GLY A 493 24.66 -10.69 7.72
N GLU A 494 24.72 -10.26 6.45
CA GLU A 494 25.13 -8.86 6.16
C GLU A 494 24.05 -7.88 6.63
N ARG A 495 24.50 -6.67 6.97
CA ARG A 495 23.64 -5.52 7.14
C ARG A 495 23.89 -4.53 6.03
N MET A 496 22.87 -4.21 5.28
CA MET A 496 23.01 -3.30 4.14
C MET A 496 22.06 -2.12 4.24
N ARG A 497 22.39 -1.04 3.53
CA ARG A 497 21.52 0.10 3.31
C ARG A 497 20.88 -0.01 1.94
N ILE A 498 19.55 0.10 1.88
CA ILE A 498 18.81 0.32 0.65
C ILE A 498 18.41 1.79 0.61
N VAL A 499 18.71 2.43 -0.51
CA VAL A 499 18.31 3.80 -0.81
C VAL A 499 17.29 3.74 -1.93
N LEU A 500 16.12 4.31 -1.72
CA LEU A 500 15.09 4.45 -2.74
C LEU A 500 15.00 5.90 -3.20
N VAL A 501 14.95 6.09 -4.50
CA VAL A 501 14.70 7.38 -5.16
C VAL A 501 13.40 7.25 -5.96
N ASN A 502 12.42 8.12 -5.71
CA ASN A 502 11.19 8.10 -6.49
C ASN A 502 11.30 9.08 -7.67
N ASP A 503 11.49 8.52 -8.86
CA ASP A 503 11.59 9.21 -10.14
C ASP A 503 10.24 9.30 -10.87
N THR A 504 9.14 9.21 -10.13
CA THR A 504 7.79 9.27 -10.70
C THR A 504 6.94 10.34 -10.03
N MET A 505 5.82 10.69 -10.63
CA MET A 505 4.83 11.56 -10.01
C MET A 505 3.87 10.84 -9.05
N MET A 506 3.95 9.51 -8.95
CA MET A 506 3.08 8.71 -8.11
C MET A 506 3.75 8.36 -6.78
N GLN A 507 2.94 8.17 -5.74
CA GLN A 507 3.41 7.57 -4.49
C GLN A 507 3.54 6.05 -4.66
N HIS A 508 4.56 5.46 -4.01
CA HIS A 508 4.81 4.02 -4.06
C HIS A 508 5.08 3.50 -2.65
N PRO A 509 4.19 2.70 -2.06
CA PRO A 509 4.49 1.96 -0.83
C PRO A 509 5.34 0.73 -1.19
N ILE A 510 6.57 0.70 -0.74
CA ILE A 510 7.55 -0.34 -1.10
C ILE A 510 7.68 -1.33 0.05
N HIS A 511 7.48 -2.61 -0.25
CA HIS A 511 7.52 -3.71 0.69
C HIS A 511 8.59 -4.75 0.31
N LEU A 512 9.44 -5.10 1.28
CA LEU A 512 10.41 -6.18 1.18
C LEU A 512 9.98 -7.32 2.10
N HIS A 513 9.81 -8.51 1.53
CA HIS A 513 9.42 -9.71 2.25
C HIS A 513 10.56 -10.28 3.09
N GLY A 514 10.22 -11.00 4.14
CA GLY A 514 11.10 -11.86 4.92
C GLY A 514 12.00 -11.16 5.93
N VAL A 515 12.20 -9.85 5.82
CA VAL A 515 13.06 -9.04 6.69
C VAL A 515 12.46 -7.69 7.00
N TRP A 516 12.93 -7.04 8.06
CA TRP A 516 12.50 -5.71 8.43
C TRP A 516 13.20 -4.62 7.60
N SER A 517 12.49 -3.52 7.39
CA SER A 517 13.02 -2.26 6.86
C SER A 517 13.16 -1.24 7.99
N ASP A 518 14.40 -1.06 8.47
CA ASP A 518 14.71 -0.13 9.55
C ASP A 518 14.97 1.26 8.95
N LEU A 519 13.93 2.11 8.89
CA LEU A 519 13.98 3.44 8.28
C LEU A 519 15.01 4.32 8.98
N GLU A 520 15.80 5.05 8.19
CA GLU A 520 16.77 6.03 8.67
C GLU A 520 16.20 7.45 8.64
N ASN A 521 16.67 8.28 9.58
CA ASN A 521 16.45 9.72 9.56
C ASN A 521 17.34 10.41 8.50
N ALA A 522 17.25 11.72 8.37
CA ALA A 522 18.06 12.52 7.43
C ALA A 522 19.57 12.47 7.71
N GLN A 523 19.98 12.03 8.90
CA GLN A 523 21.38 11.86 9.33
C GLN A 523 21.89 10.44 9.04
N GLY A 524 21.02 9.51 8.60
CA GLY A 524 21.37 8.12 8.36
C GLY A 524 21.34 7.25 9.62
N GLU A 525 20.66 7.69 10.67
CA GLU A 525 20.50 6.95 11.92
C GLU A 525 19.15 6.20 11.93
N PHE A 526 19.08 5.07 12.62
CA PHE A 526 17.83 4.32 12.81
C PHE A 526 16.77 5.21 13.46
N GLN A 527 15.57 5.19 12.89
CA GLN A 527 14.44 5.98 13.36
C GLN A 527 13.24 5.11 13.74
N VAL A 528 12.73 4.33 12.81
CA VAL A 528 11.54 3.48 13.03
C VAL A 528 11.59 2.23 12.17
N ARG A 529 11.21 1.09 12.76
CA ARG A 529 11.08 -0.18 12.05
C ARG A 529 9.73 -0.25 11.35
N LYS A 530 9.75 -0.64 10.08
CA LYS A 530 8.56 -0.82 9.26
C LYS A 530 8.71 -2.07 8.36
N HIS A 531 7.62 -2.56 7.82
CA HIS A 531 7.65 -3.53 6.73
C HIS A 531 7.26 -2.91 5.38
N THR A 532 6.68 -1.71 5.37
CA THR A 532 6.31 -0.97 4.15
C THR A 532 6.83 0.45 4.25
N ILE A 533 7.59 0.91 3.25
CA ILE A 533 8.15 2.27 3.18
C ILE A 533 7.42 3.03 2.08
N ASP A 534 6.62 4.01 2.47
CA ASP A 534 5.99 4.91 1.51
C ASP A 534 7.01 5.86 0.87
N MET A 535 6.91 6.02 -0.45
CA MET A 535 7.81 6.84 -1.25
C MET A 535 7.01 7.90 -2.02
N PRO A 536 6.79 9.09 -1.44
CA PRO A 536 6.20 10.22 -2.16
C PRO A 536 7.04 10.64 -3.38
N PRO A 537 6.44 11.30 -4.39
CA PRO A 537 7.17 11.84 -5.53
C PRO A 537 8.36 12.70 -5.10
N GLY A 538 9.46 12.63 -5.86
CA GLY A 538 10.63 13.46 -5.62
C GLY A 538 11.21 13.33 -4.21
N THR A 539 11.27 12.11 -3.68
CA THR A 539 11.91 11.80 -2.40
C THR A 539 13.02 10.79 -2.55
N ARG A 540 13.99 10.88 -1.63
CA ARG A 540 15.08 9.92 -1.47
C ARG A 540 15.11 9.44 -0.03
N ARG A 541 14.72 8.18 0.22
CA ARG A 541 14.68 7.58 1.57
C ARG A 541 15.65 6.42 1.66
N SER A 542 16.26 6.23 2.82
CA SER A 542 17.12 5.10 3.11
C SER A 542 16.61 4.30 4.30
N TYR A 543 16.86 3.03 4.27
CA TYR A 543 16.60 2.12 5.38
C TYR A 543 17.63 1.01 5.43
N ARG A 544 17.81 0.45 6.60
CA ARG A 544 18.74 -0.64 6.87
C ARG A 544 18.01 -1.96 6.84
N VAL A 545 18.65 -2.97 6.27
CA VAL A 545 18.15 -4.34 6.20
C VAL A 545 19.19 -5.27 6.78
N ARG A 546 18.77 -6.15 7.71
CA ARG A 546 19.56 -7.29 8.15
C ARG A 546 19.15 -8.50 7.34
N ALA A 547 20.08 -9.07 6.59
CA ALA A 547 19.84 -10.23 5.72
C ALA A 547 19.91 -11.52 6.55
N ASP A 548 18.96 -11.78 7.44
CA ASP A 548 18.95 -12.91 8.38
C ASP A 548 17.91 -14.00 8.08
N ALA A 549 17.32 -13.96 6.88
CA ALA A 549 16.33 -14.93 6.42
C ALA A 549 16.74 -15.48 5.04
N LEU A 550 17.35 -16.67 5.01
CA LEU A 550 17.71 -17.33 3.76
C LEU A 550 16.50 -17.57 2.87
N GLY A 551 16.65 -17.36 1.55
CA GLY A 551 15.63 -17.67 0.59
C GLY A 551 15.48 -16.64 -0.53
N ARG A 552 14.37 -16.78 -1.26
CA ARG A 552 13.97 -15.92 -2.37
C ARG A 552 12.75 -15.12 -1.96
N TRP A 553 12.87 -13.81 -1.98
CA TRP A 553 11.89 -12.89 -1.43
C TRP A 553 11.38 -11.93 -2.48
N ALA A 554 10.11 -11.55 -2.37
CA ALA A 554 9.55 -10.49 -3.18
C ALA A 554 9.94 -9.12 -2.61
N TYR A 555 10.21 -8.18 -3.50
CA TYR A 555 10.45 -6.79 -3.18
C TYR A 555 9.72 -5.93 -4.21
N HIS A 556 8.66 -5.24 -3.80
CA HIS A 556 7.74 -4.64 -4.76
C HIS A 556 7.00 -3.42 -4.24
N CYS A 557 6.45 -2.65 -5.16
CA CYS A 557 5.44 -1.65 -4.85
C CYS A 557 4.14 -2.35 -4.43
N HIS A 558 3.53 -1.93 -3.33
CA HIS A 558 2.29 -2.53 -2.86
C HIS A 558 1.02 -1.94 -3.51
N LEU A 559 1.15 -1.01 -4.45
CA LEU A 559 0.09 -0.73 -5.40
C LEU A 559 0.00 -1.93 -6.37
N LEU A 560 -1.05 -2.75 -6.22
CA LEU A 560 -1.19 -4.04 -6.89
C LEU A 560 -0.95 -3.96 -8.40
N TYR A 561 -1.53 -2.95 -9.05
CA TYR A 561 -1.40 -2.82 -10.50
C TYR A 561 -0.05 -2.24 -10.94
N HIS A 562 0.69 -1.54 -10.05
CA HIS A 562 2.09 -1.17 -10.29
C HIS A 562 3.01 -2.37 -10.22
N MET A 563 2.81 -3.25 -9.23
CA MET A 563 3.52 -4.51 -9.11
C MET A 563 3.32 -5.37 -10.38
N GLU A 564 2.07 -5.58 -10.77
CA GLU A 564 1.71 -6.35 -11.96
C GLU A 564 2.22 -5.71 -13.27
N ALA A 565 2.35 -4.38 -13.30
CA ALA A 565 2.92 -3.67 -14.44
C ALA A 565 4.45 -3.68 -14.48
N GLY A 566 5.13 -4.26 -13.46
CA GLY A 566 6.56 -4.55 -13.47
C GLY A 566 7.38 -3.99 -12.31
N MET A 567 6.79 -3.24 -11.35
CA MET A 567 7.52 -2.68 -10.20
C MET A 567 7.72 -3.74 -9.10
N MET A 568 8.53 -4.73 -9.42
CA MET A 568 8.91 -5.84 -8.56
C MET A 568 10.37 -6.25 -8.82
N ARG A 569 11.02 -6.81 -7.80
CA ARG A 569 12.33 -7.46 -7.82
C ARG A 569 12.29 -8.75 -7.02
N GLU A 570 13.11 -9.69 -7.40
CA GLU A 570 13.48 -10.81 -6.54
C GLU A 570 14.69 -10.39 -5.69
N VAL A 571 14.62 -10.64 -4.39
CA VAL A 571 15.77 -10.54 -3.48
C VAL A 571 16.17 -11.95 -3.07
N ARG A 572 17.45 -12.29 -3.21
CA ARG A 572 18.01 -13.56 -2.76
C ARG A 572 18.95 -13.33 -1.60
N ILE A 573 18.64 -13.96 -0.49
CA ILE A 573 19.54 -14.02 0.66
C ILE A 573 20.18 -15.41 0.64
N GLU A 574 21.47 -15.44 0.35
CA GLU A 574 22.27 -16.66 0.10
C GLU A 574 23.45 -16.69 1.08
N GLU A 575 24.03 -17.93 1.33
CA GLU A 575 25.24 -18.12 2.15
C GLU A 575 26.49 -17.58 1.46
#